data_e5d223816bda49be479acdd41e0607e7
#
_entry.id   e5d223816bda49be479acdd41e0607e7
#
_cell.length_a   1.000
_cell.length_b   1.000
_cell.length_c   1.000
_cell.angle_alpha   90.00
_cell.angle_beta   90.00
_cell.angle_gamma   90.00
#
_symmetry.space_group_name_H-M   'P 1'
#
loop_
_entity.id
_entity.type
_entity.pdbx_description
1 polymer ?
#
loop_
_entity_poly.entity_id
_entity_poly.type
_entity_poly.pdbx_seq_one_letter_code
_entity_poly.pdbx_strand_id
1 'polypeptide(L)'
;MSAPAKWQVALALAEWKCANIVKRGVGPAMARYNTAKAALRHAVNGTKPQKRACADFETTVAGITCGVVVTDYVAARPWKQHTFAGAGPGDCDPPEYEDVEWRLVDSKGYPAQWLEEKLNDDDATRIERECIEFKRGEGDE
;
A
#
# COMPACT_ATOMS: atom_id res chain seq x y z
N MET A 1 -5.76 17.27 -5.14
CA MET A 1 -4.74 18.19 -5.67
C MET A 1 -4.13 17.59 -6.92
N SER A 2 -4.19 18.30 -8.02
CA SER A 2 -3.47 17.90 -9.24
C SER A 2 -1.97 18.09 -9.05
N ALA A 3 -1.18 17.17 -9.62
CA ALA A 3 0.28 17.35 -9.65
C ALA A 3 0.63 18.66 -10.35
N PRO A 4 1.67 19.39 -9.92
CA PRO A 4 2.10 20.60 -10.59
C PRO A 4 2.50 20.26 -12.03
N ALA A 5 2.15 21.12 -12.96
CA ALA A 5 2.52 20.95 -14.35
C ALA A 5 4.05 20.93 -14.49
N LYS A 6 4.57 20.16 -15.44
CA LYS A 6 6.03 20.05 -15.68
C LYS A 6 6.71 21.39 -15.87
N TRP A 7 6.01 22.36 -16.49
CA TRP A 7 6.54 23.72 -16.67
C TRP A 7 6.70 24.50 -15.36
N GLN A 8 5.82 24.27 -14.35
CA GLN A 8 5.93 24.91 -13.04
C GLN A 8 7.18 24.43 -12.30
N VAL A 9 7.48 23.15 -12.40
CA VAL A 9 8.70 22.58 -11.81
C VAL A 9 9.95 23.10 -12.50
N ALA A 10 9.94 23.17 -13.83
CA ALA A 10 11.04 23.73 -14.61
C ALA A 10 11.28 25.22 -14.29
N LEU A 11 10.21 26.01 -14.12
CA LEU A 11 10.30 27.40 -13.71
C LEU A 11 10.92 27.54 -12.30
N ALA A 12 10.48 26.74 -11.34
CA ALA A 12 11.03 26.75 -9.98
C ALA A 12 12.52 26.39 -9.96
N LEU A 13 12.96 25.44 -10.78
CA LEU A 13 14.38 25.09 -10.92
C LEU A 13 15.19 26.19 -11.57
N ALA A 14 14.63 26.87 -12.57
CA ALA A 14 15.27 28.04 -13.20
C ALA A 14 15.41 29.22 -12.23
N GLU A 15 14.38 29.51 -11.46
CA GLU A 15 14.40 30.52 -10.40
C GLU A 15 15.46 30.21 -9.33
N TRP A 16 15.58 28.97 -8.91
CA TRP A 16 16.61 28.56 -7.97
C TRP A 16 18.01 28.79 -8.51
N LYS A 17 18.27 28.43 -9.77
CA LYS A 17 19.57 28.66 -10.41
C LYS A 17 19.91 30.13 -10.45
N CYS A 18 18.98 30.99 -10.84
CA CYS A 18 19.18 32.43 -10.85
C CYS A 18 19.43 32.99 -9.46
N ALA A 19 18.64 32.58 -8.46
CA ALA A 19 18.81 33.02 -7.08
C ALA A 19 20.17 32.60 -6.49
N ASN A 20 20.65 31.40 -6.83
CA ASN A 20 21.93 30.89 -6.37
C ASN A 20 23.13 31.68 -6.96
N ILE A 21 23.01 32.09 -8.21
CA ILE A 21 24.01 32.91 -8.87
C ILE A 21 24.09 34.33 -8.25
N VAL A 22 22.94 34.93 -7.94
CA VAL A 22 22.85 36.32 -7.51
C VAL A 22 23.12 36.51 -6.02
N LYS A 23 22.65 35.62 -5.15
CA LYS A 23 22.64 35.85 -3.69
C LYS A 23 23.67 35.08 -2.89
N ARG A 24 24.36 34.12 -3.42
CA ARG A 24 25.28 33.22 -2.69
C ARG A 24 24.75 32.69 -1.35
N GLY A 25 23.45 32.83 -1.09
CA GLY A 25 22.76 32.34 0.08
C GLY A 25 22.09 30.99 -0.23
N VAL A 26 22.44 29.95 0.51
CA VAL A 26 22.04 28.56 0.20
C VAL A 26 20.67 28.22 0.81
N GLY A 27 20.25 28.86 1.89
CA GLY A 27 19.09 28.46 2.69
C GLY A 27 17.74 28.50 1.93
N PRO A 28 17.19 29.70 1.59
CA PRO A 28 15.87 29.78 0.96
C PRO A 28 15.85 29.24 -0.49
N ALA A 29 16.95 29.41 -1.23
CA ALA A 29 17.08 28.90 -2.58
C ALA A 29 17.12 27.35 -2.59
N MET A 30 17.82 26.75 -1.63
CA MET A 30 17.88 25.29 -1.48
C MET A 30 16.54 24.69 -1.05
N ALA A 31 15.80 25.37 -0.17
CA ALA A 31 14.45 24.95 0.21
C ALA A 31 13.50 24.91 -1.00
N ARG A 32 13.53 25.95 -1.85
CA ARG A 32 12.75 25.98 -3.10
C ARG A 32 13.15 24.86 -4.07
N TYR A 33 14.44 24.62 -4.21
CA TYR A 33 14.94 23.52 -5.06
C TYR A 33 14.47 22.17 -4.56
N ASN A 34 14.56 21.90 -3.28
CA ASN A 34 14.12 20.64 -2.68
C ASN A 34 12.61 20.44 -2.84
N THR A 35 11.80 21.50 -2.68
CA THR A 35 10.36 21.45 -2.92
C THR A 35 10.04 21.15 -4.38
N ALA A 36 10.73 21.81 -5.31
CA ALA A 36 10.55 21.57 -6.75
C ALA A 36 10.97 20.15 -7.14
N LYS A 37 12.07 19.65 -6.58
CA LYS A 37 12.53 18.27 -6.79
C LYS A 37 11.55 17.24 -6.25
N ALA A 38 10.96 17.46 -5.09
CA ALA A 38 9.91 16.62 -4.53
C ALA A 38 8.66 16.63 -5.40
N ALA A 39 8.20 17.81 -5.84
CA ALA A 39 7.07 17.95 -6.74
C ALA A 39 7.29 17.23 -8.08
N LEU A 40 8.51 17.31 -8.63
CA LEU A 40 8.87 16.59 -9.86
C LEU A 40 8.79 15.07 -9.66
N ARG A 41 9.30 14.54 -8.56
CA ARG A 41 9.19 13.11 -8.26
C ARG A 41 7.74 12.66 -8.18
N HIS A 42 6.87 13.44 -7.54
CA HIS A 42 5.44 13.16 -7.49
C HIS A 42 4.78 13.19 -8.87
N ALA A 43 5.12 14.18 -9.69
CA ALA A 43 4.58 14.30 -11.04
C ALA A 43 5.01 13.14 -11.96
N VAL A 44 6.24 12.67 -11.82
CA VAL A 44 6.77 11.54 -12.62
C VAL A 44 6.18 10.20 -12.17
N ASN A 45 6.06 10.00 -10.86
CA ASN A 45 5.60 8.71 -10.33
C ASN A 45 4.08 8.60 -10.22
N GLY A 46 3.34 9.71 -10.37
CA GLY A 46 1.87 9.74 -10.28
C GLY A 46 1.31 9.31 -8.92
N THR A 47 2.16 9.16 -7.91
CA THR A 47 1.82 8.60 -6.60
C THR A 47 1.92 9.65 -5.51
N LYS A 48 0.89 9.73 -4.67
CA LYS A 48 1.01 10.36 -3.35
C LYS A 48 2.11 9.66 -2.55
N PRO A 49 2.83 10.37 -1.64
CA PRO A 49 3.77 9.70 -0.75
C PRO A 49 3.02 8.60 0.01
N GLN A 50 3.36 7.37 -0.29
CA GLN A 50 2.73 6.22 0.35
C GLN A 50 3.22 6.17 1.79
N LYS A 51 2.27 6.02 2.72
CA LYS A 51 2.60 5.88 4.12
C LYS A 51 3.38 4.59 4.34
N ARG A 52 4.42 4.69 5.14
CA ARG A 52 5.15 3.53 5.65
C ARG A 52 4.20 2.67 6.49
N ALA A 53 4.17 1.38 6.24
CA ALA A 53 3.40 0.42 7.01
C ALA A 53 4.33 -0.56 7.75
N CYS A 54 3.92 -1.01 8.93
CA CYS A 54 4.56 -2.13 9.60
C CYS A 54 4.08 -3.43 8.97
N ALA A 55 5.01 -4.33 8.63
CA ALA A 55 4.65 -5.65 8.17
C ALA A 55 4.07 -6.49 9.32
N ASP A 56 3.02 -7.24 9.05
CA ASP A 56 2.44 -8.18 10.01
C ASP A 56 3.32 -9.43 10.17
N PHE A 57 3.89 -9.89 9.07
CA PHE A 57 4.88 -10.98 9.05
C PHE A 57 5.79 -10.86 7.82
N GLU A 58 6.86 -11.62 7.80
CA GLU A 58 7.81 -11.68 6.69
C GLU A 58 7.61 -12.94 5.85
N THR A 59 7.78 -12.80 4.54
CA THR A 59 7.76 -13.90 3.58
C THR A 59 8.81 -13.69 2.50
N THR A 60 8.93 -14.64 1.59
CA THR A 60 9.88 -14.57 0.47
C THR A 60 9.14 -14.68 -0.86
N VAL A 61 9.38 -13.75 -1.74
CA VAL A 61 8.86 -13.73 -3.12
C VAL A 61 10.02 -13.70 -4.10
N ALA A 62 10.06 -14.64 -5.02
CA ALA A 62 11.15 -14.77 -6.01
C ALA A 62 12.56 -14.76 -5.38
N GLY A 63 12.72 -15.32 -4.19
CA GLY A 63 13.98 -15.35 -3.44
C GLY A 63 14.30 -14.06 -2.68
N ILE A 64 13.40 -13.07 -2.68
CA ILE A 64 13.56 -11.79 -2.01
C ILE A 64 12.69 -11.75 -0.76
N THR A 65 13.30 -11.51 0.39
CA THR A 65 12.57 -11.34 1.66
C THR A 65 11.80 -10.03 1.65
N CYS A 66 10.52 -10.09 1.95
CA CYS A 66 9.62 -8.95 2.02
C CYS A 66 8.64 -9.09 3.19
N GLY A 67 8.02 -7.98 3.56
CA GLY A 67 6.94 -7.97 4.54
C GLY A 67 5.58 -8.11 3.89
N VAL A 68 4.63 -8.67 4.62
CA VAL A 68 3.22 -8.73 4.23
C VAL A 68 2.40 -7.92 5.22
N VAL A 69 1.51 -7.10 4.70
CA VAL A 69 0.51 -6.36 5.48
C VAL A 69 -0.87 -6.86 5.07
N VAL A 70 -1.61 -7.39 6.03
CA VAL A 70 -3.00 -7.78 5.83
C VAL A 70 -3.87 -6.54 5.95
N THR A 71 -4.55 -6.17 4.87
CA THR A 71 -5.38 -4.96 4.80
C THR A 71 -6.81 -5.22 5.21
N ASP A 72 -7.34 -6.39 4.87
CA ASP A 72 -8.68 -6.82 5.26
C ASP A 72 -8.73 -8.33 5.44
N TYR A 73 -9.60 -8.78 6.32
CA TYR A 73 -9.81 -10.21 6.59
C TYR A 73 -11.27 -10.49 6.92
N VAL A 74 -11.87 -11.38 6.18
CA VAL A 74 -13.23 -11.87 6.41
C VAL A 74 -13.16 -13.33 6.83
N ALA A 75 -13.60 -13.64 8.05
CA ALA A 75 -13.67 -15.00 8.53
C ALA A 75 -14.81 -15.77 7.85
N ALA A 76 -14.57 -17.05 7.56
CA ALA A 76 -15.60 -17.94 7.07
C ALA A 76 -16.77 -18.04 8.04
N ARG A 77 -17.99 -17.89 7.54
CA ARG A 77 -19.22 -18.08 8.30
C ARG A 77 -20.04 -19.21 7.68
N PRO A 78 -20.50 -20.16 8.49
CA PRO A 78 -21.37 -21.21 7.99
C PRO A 78 -22.74 -20.65 7.64
N TRP A 79 -23.47 -21.38 6.81
CA TRP A 79 -24.87 -21.15 6.54
C TRP A 79 -25.67 -21.05 7.84
N LYS A 80 -26.49 -20.01 7.97
CA LYS A 80 -27.30 -19.75 9.17
C LYS A 80 -28.76 -19.60 8.78
N GLN A 81 -29.60 -20.46 9.32
CA GLN A 81 -31.03 -20.33 9.19
C GLN A 81 -31.59 -19.39 10.25
N HIS A 82 -32.45 -18.48 9.83
CA HIS A 82 -33.17 -17.63 10.75
C HIS A 82 -34.33 -18.38 11.42
N THR A 83 -34.46 -18.21 12.76
CA THR A 83 -35.44 -18.91 13.59
C THR A 83 -36.44 -17.96 14.26
N PHE A 84 -36.55 -16.72 13.75
CA PHE A 84 -37.51 -15.76 14.30
C PHE A 84 -38.94 -16.09 13.87
N ALA A 85 -39.93 -15.64 14.65
CA ALA A 85 -41.34 -15.82 14.32
C ALA A 85 -41.68 -15.14 12.98
N GLY A 86 -42.13 -15.94 11.99
CA GLY A 86 -42.37 -15.48 10.63
C GLY A 86 -41.26 -15.82 9.63
N ALA A 87 -40.17 -16.41 10.07
CA ALA A 87 -39.13 -16.89 9.18
C ALA A 87 -39.65 -18.05 8.31
N GLY A 88 -39.49 -17.93 7.00
CA GLY A 88 -39.81 -18.97 6.02
C GLY A 88 -38.64 -19.91 5.74
N PRO A 89 -38.86 -20.98 4.98
CA PRO A 89 -37.81 -21.96 4.62
C PRO A 89 -36.70 -21.35 3.74
N GLY A 90 -36.91 -20.17 3.16
CA GLY A 90 -35.92 -19.44 2.38
C GLY A 90 -35.17 -18.35 3.16
N ASP A 91 -35.52 -18.11 4.42
CA ASP A 91 -34.90 -17.08 5.26
C ASP A 91 -33.61 -17.64 5.88
N CYS A 92 -32.53 -17.52 5.15
CA CYS A 92 -31.21 -17.95 5.58
C CYS A 92 -30.14 -16.96 5.11
N ASP A 93 -29.09 -16.81 5.91
CA ASP A 93 -27.89 -16.13 5.47
C ASP A 93 -27.02 -17.11 4.68
N PRO A 94 -26.60 -16.75 3.47
CA PRO A 94 -25.72 -17.60 2.70
C PRO A 94 -24.37 -17.76 3.42
N PRO A 95 -23.64 -18.85 3.18
CA PRO A 95 -22.32 -19.01 3.75
C PRO A 95 -21.37 -17.95 3.19
N GLU A 96 -20.61 -17.33 4.07
CA GLU A 96 -19.49 -16.46 3.68
C GLU A 96 -18.21 -17.28 3.64
N TYR A 97 -17.49 -17.16 2.54
CA TYR A 97 -16.18 -17.79 2.40
C TYR A 97 -15.12 -16.94 3.05
N GLU A 98 -14.08 -17.59 3.55
CA GLU A 98 -12.91 -16.90 4.08
C GLU A 98 -12.20 -16.14 2.96
N ASP A 99 -11.94 -14.88 3.17
CA ASP A 99 -11.26 -14.01 2.22
C ASP A 99 -10.25 -13.12 2.93
N VAL A 100 -9.17 -12.79 2.26
CA VAL A 100 -8.09 -11.97 2.80
C VAL A 100 -7.53 -11.05 1.73
N GLU A 101 -7.43 -9.78 2.06
CA GLU A 101 -6.69 -8.81 1.27
C GLU A 101 -5.35 -8.50 1.91
N TRP A 102 -4.30 -8.49 1.12
CA TRP A 102 -2.94 -8.27 1.58
C TRP A 102 -2.12 -7.47 0.58
N ARG A 103 -1.01 -6.90 1.06
CA ARG A 103 -0.04 -6.17 0.26
C ARG A 103 1.37 -6.56 0.64
N LEU A 104 2.27 -6.50 -0.34
CA LEU A 104 3.69 -6.64 -0.11
C LEU A 104 4.31 -5.29 0.22
N VAL A 105 5.20 -5.29 1.20
CA VAL A 105 6.02 -4.14 1.56
C VAL A 105 7.51 -4.51 1.54
N ASP A 106 8.34 -3.53 1.27
CA ASP A 106 9.79 -3.71 1.31
C ASP A 106 10.32 -3.76 2.76
N SER A 107 11.61 -3.95 2.92
CA SER A 107 12.28 -3.97 4.23
C SER A 107 12.11 -2.66 5.02
N LYS A 108 11.75 -1.57 4.36
CA LYS A 108 11.52 -0.26 4.98
C LYS A 108 10.06 0.02 5.29
N GLY A 109 9.14 -0.87 4.90
CA GLY A 109 7.71 -0.74 5.10
C GLY A 109 6.97 0.04 4.01
N TYR A 110 7.59 0.27 2.86
CA TYR A 110 6.94 0.89 1.70
C TYR A 110 6.32 -0.15 0.78
N PRO A 111 5.16 0.12 0.17
CA PRO A 111 4.55 -0.80 -0.78
C PRO A 111 5.50 -1.18 -1.91
N ALA A 112 5.64 -2.46 -2.16
CA ALA A 112 6.54 -3.03 -3.13
C ALA A 112 5.80 -3.56 -4.35
N GLN A 113 5.20 -2.69 -5.17
CA GLN A 113 4.50 -3.08 -6.39
C GLN A 113 5.38 -3.88 -7.36
N TRP A 114 6.66 -3.57 -7.43
CA TRP A 114 7.62 -4.29 -8.25
C TRP A 114 7.81 -5.75 -7.83
N LEU A 115 7.55 -6.09 -6.56
CA LEU A 115 7.51 -7.48 -6.07
C LEU A 115 6.18 -8.14 -6.40
N GLU A 116 5.08 -7.42 -6.33
CA GLU A 116 3.74 -7.91 -6.70
C GLU A 116 3.68 -8.32 -8.18
N GLU A 117 4.39 -7.60 -9.04
CA GLU A 117 4.52 -7.94 -10.47
C GLU A 117 5.33 -9.23 -10.72
N LYS A 118 6.14 -9.66 -9.76
CA LYS A 118 6.92 -10.90 -9.83
C LYS A 118 6.23 -12.10 -9.16
N LEU A 119 5.07 -11.88 -8.56
CA LEU A 119 4.30 -12.95 -7.96
C LEU A 119 3.83 -13.93 -9.05
N ASN A 120 4.03 -15.21 -8.76
CA ASN A 120 3.38 -16.29 -9.48
C ASN A 120 2.15 -16.78 -8.68
N ASP A 121 1.31 -17.56 -9.30
CA ASP A 121 0.07 -18.06 -8.68
C ASP A 121 0.36 -18.94 -7.44
N ASP A 122 1.45 -19.68 -7.45
CA ASP A 122 1.87 -20.54 -6.33
C ASP A 122 2.29 -19.70 -5.11
N ASP A 123 3.06 -18.63 -5.33
CA ASP A 123 3.47 -17.71 -4.27
C ASP A 123 2.27 -16.94 -3.72
N ALA A 124 1.36 -16.47 -4.58
CA ALA A 124 0.14 -15.79 -4.15
C ALA A 124 -0.72 -16.68 -3.26
N THR A 125 -0.96 -17.92 -3.66
CA THR A 125 -1.74 -18.90 -2.88
C THR A 125 -1.07 -19.22 -1.55
N ARG A 126 0.26 -19.33 -1.53
CA ARG A 126 1.02 -19.55 -0.30
C ARG A 126 0.86 -18.38 0.67
N ILE A 127 1.03 -17.15 0.18
CA ILE A 127 0.92 -15.93 0.98
C ILE A 127 -0.51 -15.76 1.53
N GLU A 128 -1.53 -16.02 0.72
CA GLU A 128 -2.92 -16.02 1.19
C GLU A 128 -3.11 -16.98 2.38
N ARG A 129 -2.59 -18.17 2.26
CA ARG A 129 -2.66 -19.17 3.35
C ARG A 129 -1.93 -18.67 4.61
N GLU A 130 -0.74 -18.13 4.47
CA GLU A 130 0.03 -17.54 5.56
C GLU A 130 -0.72 -16.38 6.24
N CYS A 131 -1.40 -15.51 5.45
CA CYS A 131 -2.24 -14.43 5.96
C CYS A 131 -3.42 -14.95 6.79
N ILE A 132 -4.10 -15.97 6.28
CA ILE A 132 -5.24 -16.59 6.96
C ILE A 132 -4.79 -17.24 8.27
N GLU A 133 -3.69 -17.98 8.27
CA GLU A 133 -3.12 -18.60 9.48
C GLU A 133 -2.72 -17.55 10.51
N PHE A 134 -2.10 -16.46 10.06
CA PHE A 134 -1.74 -15.34 10.92
C PHE A 134 -2.96 -14.71 11.60
N LYS A 135 -4.03 -14.44 10.85
CA LYS A 135 -5.25 -13.84 11.38
C LYS A 135 -6.04 -14.79 12.29
N ARG A 136 -6.04 -16.07 12.01
CA ARG A 136 -6.63 -17.09 12.91
C ARG A 136 -5.88 -17.15 14.23
N GLY A 137 -4.55 -17.09 14.21
CA GLY A 137 -3.72 -17.07 15.42
C GLY A 137 -3.94 -15.84 16.31
N GLU A 138 -4.25 -14.69 15.74
CA GLU A 138 -4.60 -13.47 16.53
C GLU A 138 -5.97 -13.58 17.23
N GLY A 139 -6.88 -14.40 16.70
CA GLY A 139 -8.25 -14.55 17.24
C GLY A 139 -8.38 -15.52 18.43
N ASP A 140 -7.34 -16.26 18.75
CA ASP A 140 -7.34 -17.28 19.83
C ASP A 140 -6.81 -16.79 21.19
N GLU A 141 -6.51 -15.48 21.34
CA GLU A 141 -6.09 -14.90 22.62
C GLU A 141 -7.25 -14.26 23.40
#